data_73967b3efbc1510e4a49e2e66ff90f9e
#
_entry.id   73967b3efbc1510e4a49e2e66ff90f9e
#
_cell.length_a   1.000
_cell.length_b   1.000
_cell.length_c   1.000
_cell.angle_alpha   90.00
_cell.angle_beta   90.00
_cell.angle_gamma   90.00
#
_symmetry.space_group_name_H-M   'P 1'
#
loop_
_entity.id
_entity.type
_entity.pdbx_description
1 polymer ?
#
loop_
_entity_poly.entity_id
_entity_poly.type
_entity_poly.pdbx_seq_one_letter_code
_entity_poly.pdbx_strand_id
1 'polypeptide(L)'
;MTNRDLAEAILETFVQRRDVYAIQSPNGAYRPVWQELTTQVVERHLAGQMTVGHYMPDAQGMARAICLDVDLEKEGVWMQYPDLARLPEGLSRADEDAWTAARVVAHPARPREDWLDRSHPGRAWYKQLLRTVGDALCWGMRTELGVEVLLSYSGSKGVHAYGLTGPIPASEARAGAQLAMDAAAGVLGGQFMPDRGKNFYKIVGGAPWAASVSVETFPKQDSLEGKKLGNLLRMPLGRNQKSPDPCFFVDQRAAQTHLDPVEDPLSVLLARSAY
;
A
#
# COMPACT_ATOMS: atom_id res chain seq x y z
N MET A 1 -23.79 -8.54 -9.13
CA MET A 1 -22.41 -8.33 -9.64
C MET A 1 -21.63 -9.62 -9.50
N THR A 2 -20.88 -10.01 -10.51
CA THR A 2 -20.18 -11.30 -10.51
C THR A 2 -18.69 -11.08 -10.19
N ASN A 3 -18.01 -12.11 -9.68
CA ASN A 3 -16.53 -12.07 -9.53
C ASN A 3 -15.83 -11.81 -10.87
N ARG A 4 -16.48 -12.15 -11.97
CA ARG A 4 -15.97 -11.92 -13.32
C ARG A 4 -15.91 -10.42 -13.65
N ASP A 5 -16.96 -9.66 -13.38
CA ASP A 5 -17.00 -8.21 -13.63
C ASP A 5 -15.87 -7.51 -12.85
N LEU A 6 -15.67 -7.91 -11.59
CA LEU A 6 -14.58 -7.40 -10.76
C LEU A 6 -13.20 -7.80 -11.29
N ALA A 7 -13.05 -9.02 -11.77
CA ALA A 7 -11.79 -9.51 -12.34
C ALA A 7 -11.42 -8.76 -13.63
N GLU A 8 -12.40 -8.48 -14.50
CA GLU A 8 -12.22 -7.67 -15.69
C GLU A 8 -11.81 -6.24 -15.35
N ALA A 9 -12.50 -5.61 -14.40
CA ALA A 9 -12.17 -4.27 -13.94
C ALA A 9 -10.74 -4.18 -13.35
N ILE A 10 -10.31 -5.18 -12.59
CA ILE A 10 -8.94 -5.24 -12.05
C ILE A 10 -7.91 -5.33 -13.17
N LEU A 11 -8.13 -6.21 -14.16
CA LEU A 11 -7.23 -6.35 -15.31
C LEU A 11 -7.10 -5.04 -16.07
N GLU A 12 -8.21 -4.37 -16.34
CA GLU A 12 -8.22 -3.09 -17.07
C GLU A 12 -7.58 -1.95 -16.28
N THR A 13 -7.72 -1.95 -14.97
CA THR A 13 -7.22 -0.86 -14.12
C THR A 13 -5.74 -0.99 -13.80
N PHE A 14 -5.25 -2.18 -13.48
CA PHE A 14 -3.91 -2.35 -12.89
C PHE A 14 -2.90 -3.04 -13.81
N VAL A 15 -3.36 -3.85 -14.78
CA VAL A 15 -2.47 -4.76 -15.49
C VAL A 15 -2.16 -4.27 -16.90
N GLN A 16 -0.92 -3.84 -17.12
CA GLN A 16 -0.43 -3.50 -18.45
C GLN A 16 0.12 -4.74 -19.17
N ARG A 17 0.91 -5.58 -18.48
CA ARG A 17 1.54 -6.76 -19.04
C ARG A 17 0.74 -8.02 -18.73
N ARG A 18 0.27 -8.73 -19.77
CA ARG A 18 -0.59 -9.92 -19.62
C ARG A 18 0.03 -11.24 -20.08
N ASP A 19 1.17 -11.22 -20.79
CA ASP A 19 1.84 -12.41 -21.33
C ASP A 19 2.50 -13.31 -20.27
N VAL A 20 2.65 -12.78 -19.05
CA VAL A 20 3.26 -13.46 -17.91
C VAL A 20 2.71 -12.92 -16.60
N TYR A 21 2.52 -13.78 -15.63
CA TYR A 21 2.17 -13.42 -14.26
C TYR A 21 2.96 -14.25 -13.26
N ALA A 22 2.79 -14.03 -11.97
CA ALA A 22 3.40 -14.86 -10.94
C ALA A 22 2.36 -15.38 -9.94
N ILE A 23 2.66 -16.55 -9.36
CA ILE A 23 1.87 -17.16 -8.29
C ILE A 23 2.70 -17.19 -7.02
N GLN A 24 2.12 -16.73 -5.91
CA GLN A 24 2.74 -16.78 -4.60
C GLN A 24 2.64 -18.19 -4.01
N SER A 25 3.76 -18.71 -3.53
CA SER A 25 3.83 -19.93 -2.74
C SER A 25 3.51 -19.67 -1.26
N PRO A 26 3.18 -20.71 -0.46
CA PRO A 26 2.89 -20.54 0.97
C PRO A 26 4.01 -19.87 1.79
N ASN A 27 5.27 -20.08 1.40
CA ASN A 27 6.43 -19.39 2.00
C ASN A 27 6.55 -17.92 1.57
N GLY A 28 5.66 -17.46 0.68
CA GLY A 28 5.59 -16.10 0.15
C GLY A 28 6.51 -15.80 -1.02
N ALA A 29 7.29 -16.74 -1.51
CA ALA A 29 8.04 -16.60 -2.74
C ALA A 29 7.09 -16.61 -3.95
N TYR A 30 7.46 -15.86 -4.98
CA TYR A 30 6.70 -15.84 -6.23
C TYR A 30 7.45 -16.61 -7.31
N ARG A 31 6.69 -17.39 -8.10
CA ARG A 31 7.21 -18.06 -9.29
C ARG A 31 6.51 -17.54 -10.55
N PRO A 32 7.24 -17.23 -11.63
CA PRO A 32 6.63 -16.77 -12.88
C PRO A 32 5.86 -17.93 -13.57
N VAL A 33 4.78 -17.54 -14.22
CA VAL A 33 3.95 -18.40 -15.08
C VAL A 33 3.89 -17.72 -16.44
N TRP A 34 4.53 -18.33 -17.44
CA TRP A 34 4.62 -17.84 -18.81
C TRP A 34 3.37 -18.24 -19.61
N GLN A 35 2.26 -17.69 -19.19
CA GLN A 35 0.94 -17.84 -19.78
C GLN A 35 0.18 -16.52 -19.64
N GLU A 36 -0.85 -16.35 -20.43
CA GLU A 36 -1.69 -15.17 -20.37
C GLU A 36 -2.38 -15.04 -19.00
N LEU A 37 -2.33 -13.84 -18.43
CA LEU A 37 -3.08 -13.45 -17.25
C LEU A 37 -4.52 -13.12 -17.66
N THR A 38 -5.36 -14.15 -17.63
CA THR A 38 -6.77 -14.07 -18.03
C THR A 38 -7.70 -13.66 -16.88
N THR A 39 -8.92 -13.25 -17.20
CA THR A 39 -10.00 -13.01 -16.22
C THR A 39 -10.19 -14.21 -15.29
N GLN A 40 -10.12 -15.45 -15.82
CA GLN A 40 -10.27 -16.66 -15.00
C GLN A 40 -9.16 -16.81 -13.94
N VAL A 41 -7.93 -16.42 -14.27
CA VAL A 41 -6.81 -16.42 -13.30
C VAL A 41 -7.08 -15.41 -12.18
N VAL A 42 -7.62 -14.23 -12.53
CA VAL A 42 -7.97 -13.21 -11.55
C VAL A 42 -9.17 -13.63 -10.70
N GLU A 43 -10.19 -14.26 -11.27
CA GLU A 43 -11.30 -14.82 -10.50
C GLU A 43 -10.82 -15.83 -9.43
N ARG A 44 -9.85 -16.70 -9.77
CA ARG A 44 -9.24 -17.62 -8.80
C ARG A 44 -8.45 -16.91 -7.72
N HIS A 45 -7.79 -15.78 -8.07
CA HIS A 45 -7.14 -14.90 -7.09
C HIS A 45 -8.15 -14.28 -6.14
N LEU A 46 -9.24 -13.72 -6.65
CA LEU A 46 -10.32 -13.13 -5.86
C LEU A 46 -11.01 -14.14 -4.93
N ALA A 47 -11.16 -15.37 -5.40
CA ALA A 47 -11.68 -16.49 -4.60
C ALA A 47 -10.70 -16.99 -3.52
N GLY A 48 -9.48 -16.43 -3.44
CA GLY A 48 -8.45 -16.83 -2.48
C GLY A 48 -7.82 -18.20 -2.77
N GLN A 49 -8.08 -18.79 -3.94
CA GLN A 49 -7.52 -20.09 -4.36
C GLN A 49 -6.03 -19.99 -4.69
N MET A 50 -5.57 -18.80 -5.08
CA MET A 50 -4.17 -18.48 -5.36
C MET A 50 -3.92 -16.99 -5.12
N THR A 51 -2.69 -16.60 -4.89
CA THR A 51 -2.29 -15.19 -4.92
C THR A 51 -1.50 -14.92 -6.19
N VAL A 52 -1.97 -13.96 -6.96
CA VAL A 52 -1.37 -13.55 -8.23
C VAL A 52 -0.61 -12.24 -8.08
N GLY A 53 0.52 -12.13 -8.76
CA GLY A 53 1.22 -10.89 -9.00
C GLY A 53 1.40 -10.64 -10.49
N HIS A 54 1.45 -9.39 -10.90
CA HIS A 54 1.72 -8.97 -12.27
C HIS A 54 3.06 -8.25 -12.37
N TYR A 55 3.66 -8.26 -13.56
CA TYR A 55 4.95 -7.63 -13.79
C TYR A 55 4.82 -6.24 -14.39
N MET A 56 5.67 -5.32 -13.93
CA MET A 56 5.77 -3.95 -14.39
C MET A 56 7.24 -3.60 -14.69
N PRO A 57 7.54 -2.86 -15.77
CA PRO A 57 6.71 -2.51 -16.92
C PRO A 57 6.49 -3.69 -17.90
N ASP A 58 5.76 -3.42 -18.97
CA ASP A 58 5.68 -4.33 -20.13
C ASP A 58 6.94 -4.24 -21.02
N ALA A 59 6.94 -4.95 -22.16
CA ALA A 59 8.07 -4.97 -23.09
C ALA A 59 8.32 -3.63 -23.78
N GLN A 60 7.32 -2.75 -23.86
CA GLN A 60 7.38 -1.43 -24.43
C GLN A 60 7.77 -0.36 -23.38
N GLY A 61 8.01 -0.75 -22.14
CA GLY A 61 8.30 0.17 -21.06
C GLY A 61 7.08 0.92 -20.53
N MET A 62 5.87 0.36 -20.73
CA MET A 62 4.61 0.98 -20.29
C MET A 62 4.16 0.38 -18.95
N ALA A 63 3.54 1.22 -18.12
CA ALA A 63 2.84 0.83 -16.89
C ALA A 63 1.44 1.42 -16.90
N ARG A 64 0.52 0.87 -16.09
CA ARG A 64 -0.89 1.30 -16.05
C ARG A 64 -1.29 1.96 -14.74
N ALA A 65 -0.45 1.86 -13.74
CA ALA A 65 -0.64 2.48 -12.44
C ALA A 65 0.70 2.82 -11.80
N ILE A 66 0.69 3.81 -10.93
CA ILE A 66 1.73 4.04 -9.94
C ILE A 66 1.33 3.27 -8.68
N CYS A 67 2.25 2.59 -8.03
CA CYS A 67 2.00 2.01 -6.71
C CYS A 67 3.10 2.44 -5.74
N LEU A 68 2.70 2.97 -4.60
CA LEU A 68 3.54 3.27 -3.46
C LEU A 68 3.19 2.25 -2.37
N ASP A 69 4.07 1.25 -2.20
CA ASP A 69 3.87 0.15 -1.24
C ASP A 69 4.44 0.56 0.11
N VAL A 70 3.57 0.77 1.08
CA VAL A 70 3.89 1.19 2.45
C VAL A 70 3.91 -0.04 3.34
N ASP A 71 5.05 -0.38 3.88
CA ASP A 71 5.24 -1.54 4.74
C ASP A 71 5.73 -1.14 6.14
N LEU A 72 5.24 -1.83 7.18
CA LEU A 72 5.80 -1.75 8.54
C LEU A 72 7.20 -2.35 8.56
N GLU A 73 8.17 -1.61 9.13
CA GLU A 73 9.55 -2.04 9.29
C GLU A 73 9.70 -3.13 10.36
N LYS A 74 10.79 -3.90 10.27
CA LYS A 74 11.12 -4.92 11.28
C LYS A 74 11.54 -4.28 12.60
N GLU A 75 12.33 -3.23 12.50
CA GLU A 75 12.86 -2.48 13.63
C GLU A 75 12.40 -1.04 13.45
N GLY A 76 11.77 -0.49 14.45
CA GLY A 76 11.36 0.91 14.51
C GLY A 76 12.23 1.67 15.48
N VAL A 77 12.27 2.98 15.31
CA VAL A 77 12.67 3.88 16.37
C VAL A 77 11.71 3.69 17.52
N TRP A 78 12.15 3.91 18.76
CA TRP A 78 11.33 3.89 19.95
C TRP A 78 9.96 4.52 19.68
N MET A 79 8.91 3.69 19.65
CA MET A 79 7.56 4.20 19.56
C MET A 79 7.02 4.45 20.95
N GLN A 80 6.58 5.65 21.11
CA GLN A 80 5.85 6.07 22.27
C GLN A 80 4.38 5.79 21.97
N TYR A 81 3.83 4.72 22.51
CA TYR A 81 2.39 4.50 22.47
C TYR A 81 1.73 5.31 23.57
N PRO A 82 0.84 6.24 23.25
CA PRO A 82 -0.11 6.64 24.27
C PRO A 82 -0.95 5.40 24.63
N ASP A 83 -1.08 5.11 25.90
CA ASP A 83 -2.02 4.09 26.37
C ASP A 83 -3.44 4.63 26.21
N LEU A 84 -3.90 4.74 24.97
CA LEU A 84 -5.22 5.29 24.63
C LEU A 84 -6.37 4.49 25.28
N ALA A 85 -6.13 3.24 25.67
CA ALA A 85 -7.12 2.43 26.38
C ALA A 85 -7.41 2.95 27.80
N ARG A 86 -6.56 3.83 28.32
CA ARG A 86 -6.69 4.42 29.66
C ARG A 86 -6.88 5.95 29.63
N LEU A 87 -7.13 6.51 28.45
CA LEU A 87 -7.41 7.94 28.35
C LEU A 87 -8.69 8.26 29.14
N PRO A 88 -8.65 9.14 30.18
CA PRO A 88 -9.84 9.51 30.91
C PRO A 88 -10.84 10.21 29.99
N GLU A 89 -12.11 9.87 30.12
CA GLU A 89 -13.17 10.55 29.38
C GLU A 89 -13.32 12.00 29.86
N GLY A 90 -13.60 12.92 28.93
CA GLY A 90 -13.94 14.32 29.25
C GLY A 90 -12.77 15.26 29.46
N LEU A 91 -11.55 14.88 29.09
CA LEU A 91 -10.41 15.80 29.08
C LEU A 91 -10.55 16.85 27.97
N SER A 92 -9.99 18.04 28.19
CA SER A 92 -9.75 18.99 27.10
C SER A 92 -8.64 18.45 26.19
N ARG A 93 -8.60 18.90 24.93
CA ARG A 93 -7.55 18.47 23.97
C ARG A 93 -6.13 18.74 24.50
N ALA A 94 -5.92 19.86 25.17
CA ALA A 94 -4.64 20.19 25.79
C ALA A 94 -4.26 19.24 26.93
N ASP A 95 -5.26 18.79 27.72
CA ASP A 95 -5.06 17.82 28.80
C ASP A 95 -4.86 16.40 28.24
N GLU A 96 -5.53 16.04 27.13
CA GLU A 96 -5.30 14.80 26.41
C GLU A 96 -3.87 14.74 25.88
N ASP A 97 -3.38 15.79 25.24
CA ASP A 97 -2.01 15.90 24.73
C ASP A 97 -0.99 15.81 25.87
N ALA A 98 -1.23 16.51 26.98
CA ALA A 98 -0.37 16.47 28.16
C ALA A 98 -0.39 15.09 28.84
N TRP A 99 -1.57 14.46 28.97
CA TRP A 99 -1.73 13.14 29.54
C TRP A 99 -1.01 12.08 28.68
N THR A 100 -1.19 12.19 27.36
CA THR A 100 -0.55 11.32 26.37
C THR A 100 0.97 11.47 26.42
N ALA A 101 1.48 12.70 26.45
CA ALA A 101 2.90 12.99 26.55
C ALA A 101 3.55 12.45 27.83
N ALA A 102 2.82 12.50 28.97
CA ALA A 102 3.31 12.08 30.28
C ALA A 102 3.33 10.54 30.46
N ARG A 103 2.57 9.79 29.64
CA ARG A 103 2.42 8.32 29.75
C ARG A 103 2.99 7.55 28.56
N VAL A 104 3.88 8.16 27.91
CA VAL A 104 4.63 7.57 26.82
C VAL A 104 5.58 6.50 27.39
N VAL A 105 5.23 5.24 27.21
CA VAL A 105 6.13 4.13 27.53
C VAL A 105 7.05 3.94 26.33
N ALA A 106 8.33 4.24 26.52
CA ALA A 106 9.34 3.97 25.53
C ALA A 106 9.60 2.46 25.45
N HIS A 107 9.03 1.81 24.46
CA HIS A 107 9.38 0.42 24.12
C HIS A 107 10.20 0.40 22.83
N PRO A 108 11.19 -0.52 22.67
CA PRO A 108 11.76 -0.78 21.38
C PRO A 108 10.62 -1.26 20.47
N ALA A 109 10.21 -0.42 19.52
CA ALA A 109 9.17 -0.78 18.60
C ALA A 109 9.69 -1.82 17.62
N ARG A 110 8.98 -2.91 17.50
CA ARG A 110 9.14 -3.92 16.45
C ARG A 110 7.88 -3.93 15.58
N PRO A 111 7.66 -2.88 14.77
CA PRO A 111 6.36 -2.60 14.15
C PRO A 111 5.76 -3.80 13.44
N ARG A 112 6.58 -4.53 12.72
CA ARG A 112 6.16 -5.73 12.00
C ARG A 112 5.76 -6.87 12.92
N GLU A 113 6.53 -7.14 13.98
CA GLU A 113 6.26 -8.22 14.93
C GLU A 113 5.05 -7.87 15.78
N ASP A 114 5.01 -6.65 16.30
CA ASP A 114 3.90 -6.12 17.08
C ASP A 114 2.59 -6.15 16.28
N TRP A 115 2.65 -5.84 14.97
CA TRP A 115 1.50 -5.95 14.08
C TRP A 115 1.02 -7.38 13.87
N LEU A 116 1.94 -8.35 13.77
CA LEU A 116 1.61 -9.76 13.57
C LEU A 116 1.02 -10.41 14.81
N ASP A 117 1.35 -9.90 16.00
CA ASP A 117 0.67 -10.27 17.24
C ASP A 117 -0.71 -9.60 17.30
N ARG A 118 -1.76 -10.38 17.08
CA ARG A 118 -3.14 -9.86 17.03
C ARG A 118 -3.63 -9.31 18.37
N SER A 119 -3.03 -9.72 19.47
CA SER A 119 -3.34 -9.24 20.82
C SER A 119 -2.55 -7.99 21.21
N HIS A 120 -1.57 -7.60 20.40
CA HIS A 120 -0.70 -6.46 20.71
C HIS A 120 -1.48 -5.14 20.78
N PRO A 121 -1.40 -4.39 21.89
CA PRO A 121 -2.17 -3.14 22.07
C PRO A 121 -1.84 -2.05 21.04
N GLY A 122 -0.64 -2.07 20.48
CA GLY A 122 -0.20 -1.14 19.45
C GLY A 122 -0.83 -1.33 18.06
N ARG A 123 -1.63 -2.39 17.83
CA ARG A 123 -2.21 -2.64 16.50
C ARG A 123 -3.11 -1.53 16.00
N ALA A 124 -3.91 -0.91 16.87
CA ALA A 124 -4.75 0.23 16.50
C ALA A 124 -3.90 1.40 16.00
N TRP A 125 -2.79 1.64 16.68
CA TRP A 125 -1.79 2.64 16.30
C TRP A 125 -1.15 2.35 14.93
N TYR A 126 -0.73 1.11 14.69
CA TYR A 126 -0.16 0.74 13.37
C TYR A 126 -1.17 0.83 12.24
N LYS A 127 -2.46 0.57 12.50
CA LYS A 127 -3.54 0.85 11.53
C LYS A 127 -3.59 2.32 11.17
N GLN A 128 -3.62 3.18 12.19
CA GLN A 128 -3.63 4.63 11.99
C GLN A 128 -2.39 5.11 11.24
N LEU A 129 -1.22 4.59 11.58
CA LEU A 129 0.03 4.92 10.90
C LEU A 129 0.01 4.56 9.41
N LEU A 130 -0.34 3.32 9.09
CA LEU A 130 -0.47 2.85 7.71
C LEU A 130 -1.51 3.66 6.93
N ARG A 131 -2.63 3.99 7.58
CA ARG A 131 -3.69 4.81 6.99
C ARG A 131 -3.21 6.24 6.75
N THR A 132 -2.57 6.88 7.71
CA THR A 132 -2.06 8.26 7.60
C THR A 132 -1.06 8.39 6.46
N VAL A 133 -0.08 7.48 6.40
CA VAL A 133 0.93 7.51 5.32
C VAL A 133 0.31 7.17 3.97
N GLY A 134 -0.56 6.17 3.91
CA GLY A 134 -1.27 5.81 2.69
C GLY A 134 -2.14 6.93 2.14
N ASP A 135 -2.90 7.62 3.00
CA ASP A 135 -3.73 8.76 2.61
C ASP A 135 -2.90 9.96 2.15
N ALA A 136 -1.78 10.24 2.82
CA ALA A 136 -0.86 11.31 2.41
C ALA A 136 -0.29 11.05 1.01
N LEU A 137 0.10 9.81 0.71
CA LEU A 137 0.60 9.41 -0.61
C LEU A 137 -0.51 9.48 -1.66
N CYS A 138 -1.73 9.04 -1.35
CA CYS A 138 -2.89 9.19 -2.23
C CYS A 138 -3.19 10.68 -2.49
N TRP A 139 -3.12 11.51 -1.45
CA TRP A 139 -3.29 12.95 -1.58
C TRP A 139 -2.22 13.55 -2.51
N GLY A 140 -0.94 13.19 -2.32
CA GLY A 140 0.15 13.65 -3.18
C GLY A 140 -0.06 13.27 -4.64
N MET A 141 -0.44 12.02 -4.94
CA MET A 141 -0.74 11.59 -6.31
C MET A 141 -1.93 12.36 -6.91
N ARG A 142 -2.98 12.58 -6.15
CA ARG A 142 -4.16 13.34 -6.62
C ARG A 142 -3.80 14.80 -6.90
N THR A 143 -3.04 15.43 -6.02
CA THR A 143 -2.71 16.87 -6.11
C THR A 143 -1.71 17.14 -7.20
N GLU A 144 -0.64 16.35 -7.30
CA GLU A 144 0.46 16.59 -8.24
C GLU A 144 0.19 16.03 -9.64
N LEU A 145 -0.56 14.94 -9.73
CA LEU A 145 -0.75 14.24 -11.01
C LEU A 145 -2.18 14.34 -11.53
N GLY A 146 -3.13 14.80 -10.71
CA GLY A 146 -4.55 14.86 -11.10
C GLY A 146 -5.19 13.48 -11.34
N VAL A 147 -4.57 12.40 -10.84
CA VAL A 147 -5.05 11.04 -11.08
C VAL A 147 -6.00 10.56 -10.00
N GLU A 148 -6.88 9.64 -10.37
CA GLU A 148 -7.68 8.90 -9.40
C GLU A 148 -6.77 8.00 -8.54
N VAL A 149 -7.12 7.88 -7.27
CA VAL A 149 -6.31 7.18 -6.28
C VAL A 149 -7.10 6.11 -5.54
N LEU A 150 -6.40 5.08 -5.08
CA LEU A 150 -6.99 3.98 -4.36
C LEU A 150 -6.02 3.46 -3.31
N LEU A 151 -6.49 3.31 -2.07
CA LEU A 151 -5.72 2.68 -1.00
C LEU A 151 -6.18 1.23 -0.83
N SER A 152 -5.24 0.29 -0.78
CA SER A 152 -5.51 -1.15 -0.63
C SER A 152 -4.71 -1.73 0.53
N TYR A 153 -5.38 -2.43 1.46
CA TYR A 153 -4.70 -3.21 2.48
C TYR A 153 -4.09 -4.47 1.87
N SER A 154 -2.83 -4.70 2.17
CA SER A 154 -2.04 -5.77 1.56
C SER A 154 -2.32 -7.18 2.13
N GLY A 155 -3.22 -7.29 3.11
CA GLY A 155 -3.51 -8.55 3.79
C GLY A 155 -2.38 -9.04 4.70
N SER A 156 -1.37 -8.20 5.00
CA SER A 156 -0.26 -8.54 5.88
C SER A 156 0.15 -7.32 6.72
N LYS A 157 1.22 -6.65 6.40
CA LYS A 157 1.87 -5.63 7.22
C LYS A 157 1.90 -4.24 6.56
N GLY A 158 1.14 -4.02 5.51
CA GLY A 158 1.23 -2.80 4.73
C GLY A 158 -0.01 -2.45 3.95
N VAL A 159 0.07 -1.32 3.27
CA VAL A 159 -0.95 -0.82 2.33
C VAL A 159 -0.28 -0.41 1.01
N HIS A 160 -1.01 -0.53 -0.07
CA HIS A 160 -0.61 -0.03 -1.39
C HIS A 160 -1.44 1.21 -1.72
N ALA A 161 -0.79 2.35 -1.91
CA ALA A 161 -1.41 3.54 -2.47
C ALA A 161 -1.24 3.53 -3.99
N TYR A 162 -2.34 3.45 -4.72
CA TYR A 162 -2.36 3.41 -6.18
C TYR A 162 -2.77 4.76 -6.75
N GLY A 163 -2.03 5.23 -7.77
CA GLY A 163 -2.46 6.26 -8.71
C GLY A 163 -2.85 5.60 -10.03
N LEU A 164 -4.09 5.80 -10.46
CA LEU A 164 -4.67 5.14 -11.64
C LEU A 164 -4.47 6.02 -12.86
N THR A 165 -3.41 5.74 -13.63
CA THR A 165 -2.97 6.61 -14.74
C THR A 165 -3.48 6.16 -16.11
N GLY A 166 -3.97 4.92 -16.23
CA GLY A 166 -4.01 4.27 -17.54
C GLY A 166 -2.59 3.97 -18.07
N PRO A 167 -2.44 3.56 -19.33
CA PRO A 167 -1.14 3.25 -19.90
C PRO A 167 -0.27 4.51 -20.06
N ILE A 168 0.86 4.57 -19.35
CA ILE A 168 1.87 5.63 -19.46
C ILE A 168 3.28 5.03 -19.50
N PRO A 169 4.30 5.74 -19.99
CA PRO A 169 5.69 5.33 -19.84
C PRO A 169 6.06 5.09 -18.38
N ALA A 170 6.77 4.01 -18.10
CA ALA A 170 7.20 3.69 -16.74
C ALA A 170 8.13 4.77 -16.13
N SER A 171 8.89 5.50 -16.98
CA SER A 171 9.67 6.67 -16.57
C SER A 171 8.80 7.80 -16.03
N GLU A 172 7.66 8.08 -16.68
CA GLU A 172 6.69 9.08 -16.22
C GLU A 172 6.02 8.63 -14.93
N ALA A 173 5.62 7.35 -14.83
CA ALA A 173 5.06 6.78 -13.61
C ALA A 173 6.03 6.93 -12.42
N ARG A 174 7.33 6.71 -12.63
CA ARG A 174 8.37 6.88 -11.60
C ARG A 174 8.60 8.34 -11.22
N ALA A 175 8.63 9.24 -12.20
CA ALA A 175 8.70 10.68 -11.93
C ALA A 175 7.48 11.15 -11.13
N GLY A 176 6.28 10.69 -11.51
CA GLY A 176 5.04 10.97 -10.79
C GLY A 176 5.06 10.42 -9.35
N ALA A 177 5.59 9.21 -9.15
CA ALA A 177 5.76 8.65 -7.81
C ALA A 177 6.64 9.54 -6.91
N GLN A 178 7.72 10.11 -7.47
CA GLN A 178 8.60 11.03 -6.72
C GLN A 178 7.86 12.33 -6.36
N LEU A 179 7.18 12.95 -7.31
CA LEU A 179 6.39 14.17 -7.05
C LEU A 179 5.33 13.94 -5.97
N ALA A 180 4.62 12.81 -6.04
CA ALA A 180 3.62 12.46 -5.03
C ALA A 180 4.23 12.25 -3.64
N MET A 181 5.41 11.64 -3.55
CA MET A 181 6.12 11.48 -2.27
C MET A 181 6.60 12.82 -1.73
N ASP A 182 7.14 13.70 -2.57
CA ASP A 182 7.61 15.03 -2.15
C ASP A 182 6.45 15.88 -1.58
N ALA A 183 5.28 15.83 -2.22
CA ALA A 183 4.08 16.49 -1.72
C ALA A 183 3.60 15.87 -0.40
N ALA A 184 3.53 14.53 -0.33
CA ALA A 184 3.14 13.82 0.89
C ALA A 184 4.09 14.08 2.06
N ALA A 185 5.38 14.24 1.79
CA ALA A 185 6.39 14.59 2.80
C ALA A 185 6.06 15.89 3.53
N GLY A 186 5.59 16.91 2.80
CA GLY A 186 5.15 18.17 3.39
C GLY A 186 4.00 18.00 4.39
N VAL A 187 3.03 17.14 4.07
CA VAL A 187 1.89 16.82 4.95
C VAL A 187 2.34 16.01 6.17
N LEU A 188 3.27 15.08 5.99
CA LEU A 188 3.81 14.23 7.06
C LEU A 188 4.86 14.93 7.93
N GLY A 189 5.28 16.13 7.53
CA GLY A 189 6.29 16.92 8.22
C GLY A 189 7.71 16.35 8.13
N GLY A 190 8.01 15.52 7.11
CA GLY A 190 9.30 14.84 6.93
C GLY A 190 9.80 14.89 5.49
N GLN A 191 10.71 13.99 5.16
CA GLN A 191 11.24 13.80 3.82
C GLN A 191 11.38 12.30 3.51
N PHE A 192 11.08 11.90 2.27
CA PHE A 192 11.35 10.54 1.81
C PHE A 192 12.80 10.45 1.35
N MET A 193 13.62 9.73 2.10
CA MET A 193 15.03 9.53 1.81
C MET A 193 15.29 8.10 1.32
N PRO A 194 16.08 7.92 0.23
CA PRO A 194 16.49 6.59 -0.21
C PRO A 194 17.16 5.80 0.93
N ASP A 195 16.76 4.54 1.12
CA ASP A 195 17.32 3.67 2.18
C ASP A 195 18.05 2.47 1.56
N ARG A 196 17.32 1.44 1.12
CA ARG A 196 17.88 0.17 0.64
C ARG A 196 17.95 0.07 -0.88
N GLY A 197 18.24 1.18 -1.56
CA GLY A 197 18.32 1.27 -3.02
C GLY A 197 17.39 2.33 -3.60
N LYS A 198 17.38 2.44 -4.94
CA LYS A 198 16.75 3.54 -5.68
C LYS A 198 15.22 3.65 -5.56
N ASN A 199 14.56 2.60 -5.08
CA ASN A 199 13.09 2.53 -5.06
C ASN A 199 12.55 2.23 -3.64
N PHE A 200 13.40 2.28 -2.64
CA PHE A 200 13.08 2.12 -1.23
C PHE A 200 13.36 3.41 -0.49
N TYR A 201 12.38 3.89 0.26
CA TYR A 201 12.45 5.16 0.97
C TYR A 201 12.03 4.99 2.42
N LYS A 202 12.70 5.72 3.30
CA LYS A 202 12.28 5.96 4.68
C LYS A 202 11.83 7.40 4.83
N ILE A 203 10.90 7.64 5.74
CA ILE A 203 10.51 8.99 6.13
C ILE A 203 11.47 9.45 7.22
N VAL A 204 12.19 10.53 6.96
CA VAL A 204 13.16 11.14 7.87
C VAL A 204 12.69 12.53 8.25
N GLY A 205 12.83 12.89 9.51
CA GLY A 205 12.24 14.12 10.05
C GLY A 205 10.75 13.93 10.35
N GLY A 206 10.08 14.97 10.77
CA GLY A 206 8.67 14.90 11.15
C GLY A 206 8.43 14.10 12.43
N ALA A 207 7.28 13.44 12.52
CA ALA A 207 6.94 12.65 13.69
C ALA A 207 7.86 11.43 13.83
N PRO A 208 8.33 11.09 15.05
CA PRO A 208 9.24 9.97 15.28
C PRO A 208 8.72 8.62 14.78
N TRP A 209 7.40 8.45 14.75
CA TRP A 209 6.73 7.24 14.29
C TRP A 209 6.90 6.97 12.78
N ALA A 210 7.19 8.02 12.00
CA ALA A 210 7.34 7.89 10.55
C ALA A 210 8.47 6.92 10.15
N ALA A 211 9.50 6.78 10.99
CA ALA A 211 10.58 5.82 10.80
C ALA A 211 10.15 4.34 10.96
N SER A 212 8.91 4.09 11.39
CA SER A 212 8.37 2.73 11.54
C SER A 212 7.82 2.14 10.25
N VAL A 213 7.82 2.91 9.16
CA VAL A 213 7.38 2.48 7.83
C VAL A 213 8.44 2.76 6.78
N SER A 214 8.43 1.96 5.73
CA SER A 214 9.14 2.22 4.49
C SER A 214 8.15 2.30 3.33
N VAL A 215 8.56 2.97 2.26
CA VAL A 215 7.79 3.07 1.03
C VAL A 215 8.61 2.52 -0.12
N GLU A 216 8.04 1.60 -0.87
CA GLU A 216 8.62 1.06 -2.08
C GLU A 216 7.83 1.55 -3.30
N THR A 217 8.54 2.07 -4.32
CA THR A 217 7.89 2.64 -5.52
C THR A 217 7.80 1.64 -6.66
N PHE A 218 6.67 1.63 -7.35
CA PHE A 218 6.45 0.85 -8.57
C PHE A 218 5.83 1.72 -9.67
N PRO A 219 6.29 1.52 -10.95
CA PRO A 219 7.35 0.61 -11.39
C PRO A 219 8.73 0.98 -10.84
N LYS A 220 9.62 -0.01 -10.66
CA LYS A 220 10.99 0.20 -10.14
C LYS A 220 12.01 0.55 -11.22
N GLN A 221 11.65 0.42 -12.48
CA GLN A 221 12.53 0.60 -13.63
C GLN A 221 11.75 1.19 -14.81
N ASP A 222 12.45 1.90 -15.68
CA ASP A 222 11.86 2.59 -16.84
C ASP A 222 11.58 1.62 -17.99
N SER A 223 12.36 0.54 -18.08
CA SER A 223 12.25 -0.49 -19.11
C SER A 223 12.69 -1.83 -18.57
N LEU A 224 12.56 -2.87 -19.37
CA LEU A 224 13.07 -4.20 -19.00
C LEU A 224 14.60 -4.28 -19.05
N GLU A 225 15.29 -3.34 -19.72
CA GLU A 225 16.77 -3.29 -19.82
C GLU A 225 17.38 -4.64 -20.26
N GLY A 226 16.75 -5.31 -21.23
CA GLY A 226 17.15 -6.64 -21.70
C GLY A 226 16.76 -7.80 -20.78
N LYS A 227 16.12 -7.56 -19.64
CA LYS A 227 15.57 -8.61 -18.78
C LYS A 227 14.24 -9.13 -19.33
N LYS A 228 13.95 -10.39 -19.08
CA LYS A 228 12.67 -10.99 -19.46
C LYS A 228 11.51 -10.53 -18.60
N LEU A 229 11.77 -10.15 -17.34
CA LEU A 229 10.79 -9.77 -16.34
C LEU A 229 11.16 -8.43 -15.73
N GLY A 230 10.14 -7.59 -15.54
CA GLY A 230 10.22 -6.39 -14.73
C GLY A 230 9.98 -6.69 -13.25
N ASN A 231 9.60 -5.66 -12.50
CA ASN A 231 9.27 -5.80 -11.10
C ASN A 231 7.90 -6.43 -10.92
N LEU A 232 7.79 -7.24 -9.91
CA LEU A 232 6.56 -7.92 -9.54
C LEU A 232 5.81 -7.07 -8.50
N LEU A 233 4.55 -6.79 -8.78
CA LEU A 233 3.60 -6.24 -7.83
C LEU A 233 2.49 -7.25 -7.59
N ARG A 234 2.14 -7.48 -6.32
CA ARG A 234 1.01 -8.33 -5.97
C ARG A 234 -0.30 -7.64 -6.41
N MET A 235 -1.18 -8.40 -7.03
CA MET A 235 -2.49 -7.92 -7.43
C MET A 235 -3.32 -7.53 -6.20
N PRO A 236 -4.10 -6.44 -6.26
CA PRO A 236 -4.98 -6.04 -5.16
C PRO A 236 -6.09 -7.06 -4.91
N LEU A 237 -6.69 -7.00 -3.74
CA LEU A 237 -7.73 -7.92 -3.27
C LEU A 237 -7.23 -9.36 -3.09
N GLY A 238 -8.14 -10.33 -3.07
CA GLY A 238 -7.81 -11.74 -2.85
C GLY A 238 -7.24 -12.01 -1.45
N ARG A 239 -6.29 -12.92 -1.36
CA ARG A 239 -5.66 -13.32 -0.10
C ARG A 239 -4.14 -13.36 -0.23
N ASN A 240 -3.44 -12.88 0.78
CA ASN A 240 -1.98 -13.06 0.90
C ASN A 240 -1.71 -14.44 1.52
N GLN A 241 -0.92 -15.30 0.85
CA GLN A 241 -0.66 -16.68 1.35
C GLN A 241 0.14 -16.71 2.65
N LYS A 242 0.79 -15.61 3.03
CA LYS A 242 1.52 -15.49 4.30
C LYS A 242 0.65 -15.06 5.48
N SER A 243 -0.60 -14.68 5.25
CA SER A 243 -1.47 -14.13 6.26
C SER A 243 -2.88 -14.70 6.12
N PRO A 244 -3.58 -14.91 7.24
CA PRO A 244 -4.99 -15.29 7.20
C PRO A 244 -5.91 -14.12 6.80
N ASP A 245 -5.38 -12.87 6.80
CA ASP A 245 -6.18 -11.68 6.55
C ASP A 245 -6.47 -11.50 5.05
N PRO A 246 -7.70 -11.12 4.68
CA PRO A 246 -8.04 -10.77 3.33
C PRO A 246 -7.36 -9.45 2.93
N CYS A 247 -7.12 -9.29 1.63
CA CYS A 247 -6.75 -8.00 1.06
C CYS A 247 -8.03 -7.29 0.62
N PHE A 248 -8.09 -5.98 0.77
CA PHE A 248 -9.28 -5.19 0.42
C PHE A 248 -8.90 -3.75 0.05
N PHE A 249 -9.78 -3.09 -0.66
CA PHE A 249 -9.70 -1.64 -0.83
C PHE A 249 -10.19 -0.96 0.44
N VAL A 250 -9.45 0.03 0.89
CA VAL A 250 -9.74 0.77 2.13
C VAL A 250 -10.80 1.83 1.85
N ASP A 251 -11.84 1.88 2.69
CA ASP A 251 -12.79 2.97 2.64
C ASP A 251 -12.15 4.26 3.18
N GLN A 252 -11.71 5.11 2.25
CA GLN A 252 -11.07 6.39 2.58
C GLN A 252 -12.04 7.45 3.11
N ARG A 253 -13.37 7.18 3.10
CA ARG A 253 -14.39 8.03 3.74
C ARG A 253 -14.52 7.75 5.23
N ALA A 254 -14.14 6.54 5.67
CA ALA A 254 -14.08 6.19 7.08
C ALA A 254 -13.03 7.03 7.82
N ALA A 255 -13.13 7.09 9.15
CA ALA A 255 -12.17 7.81 9.98
C ALA A 255 -10.73 7.35 9.70
N GLN A 256 -9.77 8.29 9.71
CA GLN A 256 -8.36 8.03 9.39
C GLN A 256 -7.67 7.03 10.33
N THR A 257 -8.31 6.66 11.43
CA THR A 257 -7.83 5.65 12.38
C THR A 257 -8.12 4.21 11.93
N HIS A 258 -8.90 4.01 10.85
CA HIS A 258 -9.39 2.71 10.44
C HIS A 258 -8.81 2.25 9.08
N LEU A 259 -8.61 0.94 8.98
CA LEU A 259 -8.39 0.24 7.71
C LEU A 259 -9.60 -0.67 7.48
N ASP A 260 -10.73 -0.06 7.15
CA ASP A 260 -11.98 -0.76 6.89
C ASP A 260 -12.16 -1.02 5.39
N PRO A 261 -12.72 -2.17 5.02
CA PRO A 261 -12.97 -2.48 3.62
C PRO A 261 -14.10 -1.63 3.05
N VAL A 262 -14.00 -1.28 1.76
CA VAL A 262 -15.15 -0.78 1.00
C VAL A 262 -16.20 -1.89 0.88
N GLU A 263 -17.48 -1.53 0.85
CA GLU A 263 -18.58 -2.50 0.72
C GLU A 263 -18.61 -3.14 -0.68
N ASP A 264 -18.38 -2.35 -1.72
CA ASP A 264 -18.41 -2.80 -3.11
C ASP A 264 -17.15 -2.36 -3.87
N PRO A 265 -16.15 -3.23 -3.98
CA PRO A 265 -14.90 -2.94 -4.67
C PRO A 265 -15.08 -2.71 -6.18
N LEU A 266 -16.08 -3.31 -6.82
CA LEU A 266 -16.36 -3.11 -8.26
C LEU A 266 -16.87 -1.69 -8.51
N SER A 267 -17.87 -1.22 -7.75
CA SER A 267 -18.36 0.14 -7.87
C SER A 267 -17.25 1.18 -7.66
N VAL A 268 -16.31 0.91 -6.76
CA VAL A 268 -15.15 1.78 -6.54
C VAL A 268 -14.24 1.86 -7.77
N LEU A 269 -14.01 0.73 -8.46
CA LEU A 269 -13.20 0.71 -9.69
C LEU A 269 -13.94 1.37 -10.86
N LEU A 270 -15.20 1.06 -11.05
CA LEU A 270 -15.99 1.61 -12.16
C LEU A 270 -16.17 3.14 -12.05
N ALA A 271 -16.37 3.66 -10.84
CA ALA A 271 -16.47 5.10 -10.61
C ALA A 271 -15.20 5.86 -10.98
N ARG A 272 -14.04 5.19 -11.00
CA ARG A 272 -12.71 5.77 -11.29
C ARG A 272 -12.22 5.49 -12.72
N SER A 273 -12.86 4.57 -13.41
CA SER A 273 -12.52 4.26 -14.81
C SER A 273 -13.28 5.15 -15.83
N ALA A 274 -14.13 6.05 -15.35
CA ALA A 274 -14.99 6.89 -16.18
C ALA A 274 -14.36 8.24 -16.59
N TYR A 275 -13.04 8.41 -16.38
CA TYR A 275 -12.31 9.65 -16.72
C TYR A 275 -11.15 9.39 -17.66
#